data_715b06d019a39727c4721800fbff2431
#
_entry.id   715b06d019a39727c4721800fbff2431
#
_cell.length_a   1.000
_cell.length_b   1.000
_cell.length_c   1.000
_cell.angle_alpha   90.00
_cell.angle_beta   90.00
_cell.angle_gamma   90.00
#
_symmetry.space_group_name_H-M   'P 1'
#
loop_
_entity.id
_entity.type
_entity.pdbx_description
1 polymer ?
#
loop_
_entity_poly.entity_id
_entity_poly.type
_entity_poly.pdbx_seq_one_letter_code
_entity_poly.pdbx_strand_id
1 'polypeptide(L)'
;MLQIAFIRENQEKVIKALAKRNIDATSVVEEVVQLDEKRRATQVELDGILSESNKLSKDIGELMKGGEKSKAAILKEKTVLLKEKSKKLAETADTLAAELLEKLYTLPNLPADIVPVGKTPEENVTVFEAGEIPVLHEGAQPHWELVKKYDIIDFELGVKITGAGFPVYKGKGAKLQRALINYFLDKNTAAGYNEVQVPHMVNEASAYGTGQLPDKEGQMYHDAADDLYLIPTAEVPVTNLFRDVILNENELPVLTTAYTPCFRREAGSYGAHVRGLNRLHQFDKVEIVRVEHPDKSYEALDGMVEHVKSILQELKLPYRILRLCGGDMGFTSALTYDFEVFSTAQDRWLEISSVSNFETFQANRLKLRFKDKDGKNQLAHTLNGSSLALPRVLAGILENYQTPEGIVIPEVLRPYCGFDIID
;
A
#
# COMPACT_ATOMS: atom_id res chain seq x y z
N MET A 1 0.83 9.04 5.98
CA MET A 1 -0.15 9.93 6.67
C MET A 1 0.04 11.36 6.23
N LEU A 2 -1.00 12.15 6.32
CA LEU A 2 -0.92 13.57 6.01
C LEU A 2 0.06 14.29 6.96
N GLN A 3 0.76 15.32 6.46
CA GLN A 3 1.64 16.13 7.29
C GLN A 3 0.82 17.09 8.13
N ILE A 4 1.06 17.13 9.45
CA ILE A 4 0.32 18.02 10.36
C ILE A 4 0.47 19.51 10.00
N ALA A 5 1.65 19.92 9.52
CA ALA A 5 1.86 21.29 9.08
C ALA A 5 0.93 21.64 7.90
N PHE A 6 0.79 20.73 6.93
CA PHE A 6 -0.11 20.91 5.80
C PHE A 6 -1.59 20.99 6.24
N ILE A 7 -2.02 20.11 7.16
CA ILE A 7 -3.38 20.12 7.70
C ILE A 7 -3.67 21.47 8.37
N ARG A 8 -2.76 21.93 9.24
CA ARG A 8 -2.92 23.20 9.98
C ARG A 8 -3.05 24.41 9.06
N GLU A 9 -2.27 24.44 7.99
CA GLU A 9 -2.24 25.56 7.05
C GLU A 9 -3.37 25.51 6.01
N ASN A 10 -3.99 24.32 5.81
CA ASN A 10 -4.94 24.09 4.73
C ASN A 10 -6.20 23.34 5.19
N GLN A 11 -6.76 23.64 6.37
CA GLN A 11 -7.87 22.90 6.97
C GLN A 11 -9.06 22.75 6.04
N GLU A 12 -9.55 23.87 5.46
CA GLU A 12 -10.70 23.85 4.53
C GLU A 12 -10.43 23.00 3.28
N LYS A 13 -9.21 23.06 2.74
CA LYS A 13 -8.81 22.24 1.58
C LYS A 13 -8.82 20.77 1.94
N VAL A 14 -8.33 20.39 3.12
CA VAL A 14 -8.33 18.99 3.62
C VAL A 14 -9.76 18.49 3.79
N ILE A 15 -10.62 19.24 4.46
CA ILE A 15 -12.04 18.87 4.67
C ILE A 15 -12.75 18.71 3.32
N LYS A 16 -12.58 19.66 2.40
CA LYS A 16 -13.17 19.60 1.07
C LYS A 16 -12.68 18.40 0.24
N ALA A 17 -11.39 18.11 0.31
CA ALA A 17 -10.82 16.96 -0.40
C ALA A 17 -11.34 15.63 0.15
N LEU A 18 -11.43 15.49 1.50
CA LEU A 18 -11.96 14.29 2.14
C LEU A 18 -13.46 14.11 1.92
N ALA A 19 -14.21 15.18 1.68
CA ALA A 19 -15.61 15.08 1.26
C ALA A 19 -15.79 14.31 -0.06
N LYS A 20 -14.80 14.31 -0.98
CA LYS A 20 -14.81 13.45 -2.19
C LYS A 20 -14.81 11.96 -1.83
N ARG A 21 -14.25 11.58 -0.66
CA ARG A 21 -14.28 10.21 -0.12
C ARG A 21 -15.53 9.90 0.71
N ASN A 22 -16.52 10.79 0.69
CA ASN A 22 -17.72 10.72 1.53
C ASN A 22 -17.42 10.75 3.03
N ILE A 23 -16.34 11.40 3.44
CA ILE A 23 -15.92 11.54 4.84
C ILE A 23 -16.15 13.00 5.26
N ASP A 24 -16.98 13.19 6.28
CA ASP A 24 -17.01 14.46 7.02
C ASP A 24 -15.82 14.48 7.99
N ALA A 25 -14.76 15.17 7.59
CA ALA A 25 -13.54 15.27 8.35
C ALA A 25 -13.47 16.53 9.25
N THR A 26 -14.55 17.30 9.35
CA THR A 26 -14.55 18.60 10.06
C THR A 26 -14.07 18.44 11.50
N SER A 27 -14.72 17.59 12.27
CA SER A 27 -14.40 17.41 13.68
C SER A 27 -13.00 16.82 13.91
N VAL A 28 -12.58 15.83 13.12
CA VAL A 28 -11.26 15.21 13.28
C VAL A 28 -10.12 16.14 12.88
N VAL A 29 -10.32 16.99 11.86
CA VAL A 29 -9.33 18.01 11.47
C VAL A 29 -9.18 19.06 12.56
N GLU A 30 -10.29 19.53 13.15
CA GLU A 30 -10.26 20.47 14.28
C GLU A 30 -9.53 19.85 15.49
N GLU A 31 -9.85 18.61 15.86
CA GLU A 31 -9.17 17.90 16.95
C GLU A 31 -7.67 17.77 16.73
N VAL A 32 -7.26 17.38 15.51
CA VAL A 32 -5.85 17.24 15.12
C VAL A 32 -5.11 18.57 15.24
N VAL A 33 -5.72 19.67 14.79
CA VAL A 33 -5.11 21.02 14.90
C VAL A 33 -5.01 21.45 16.36
N GLN A 34 -6.04 21.25 17.18
CA GLN A 34 -6.01 21.57 18.60
C GLN A 34 -4.96 20.75 19.38
N LEU A 35 -4.81 19.46 19.05
CA LEU A 35 -3.76 18.61 19.64
C LEU A 35 -2.36 19.12 19.27
N ASP A 36 -2.13 19.50 18.00
CA ASP A 36 -0.85 20.06 17.57
C ASP A 36 -0.54 21.39 18.25
N GLU A 37 -1.54 22.27 18.42
CA GLU A 37 -1.37 23.53 19.14
C GLU A 37 -0.96 23.30 20.61
N LYS A 38 -1.65 22.39 21.31
CA LYS A 38 -1.32 22.02 22.69
C LYS A 38 0.08 21.43 22.79
N ARG A 39 0.41 20.47 21.89
CA ARG A 39 1.73 19.84 21.85
C ARG A 39 2.84 20.89 21.62
N ARG A 40 2.66 21.80 20.69
CA ARG A 40 3.63 22.86 20.39
C ARG A 40 3.79 23.84 21.56
N ALA A 41 2.69 24.23 22.20
CA ALA A 41 2.74 25.09 23.38
C ALA A 41 3.49 24.40 24.54
N THR A 42 3.21 23.12 24.80
CA THR A 42 3.91 22.32 25.82
C THR A 42 5.40 22.20 25.50
N GLN A 43 5.76 21.99 24.24
CA GLN A 43 7.16 21.90 23.81
C GLN A 43 7.91 23.23 24.04
N VAL A 44 7.30 24.35 23.68
CA VAL A 44 7.90 25.71 23.93
C VAL A 44 8.11 25.95 25.43
N GLU A 45 7.15 25.56 26.27
CA GLU A 45 7.31 25.69 27.73
C GLU A 45 8.43 24.79 28.26
N LEU A 46 8.50 23.53 27.78
CA LEU A 46 9.55 22.58 28.14
C LEU A 46 10.95 23.12 27.75
N ASP A 47 11.10 23.58 26.51
CA ASP A 47 12.35 24.14 26.01
C ASP A 47 12.80 25.37 26.83
N GLY A 48 11.84 26.24 27.22
CA GLY A 48 12.11 27.37 28.09
C GLY A 48 12.64 26.97 29.47
N ILE A 49 12.01 25.94 30.10
CA ILE A 49 12.44 25.44 31.41
C ILE A 49 13.82 24.76 31.33
N LEU A 50 14.06 23.99 30.27
CA LEU A 50 15.35 23.35 30.06
C LEU A 50 16.47 24.39 29.85
N SER A 51 16.20 25.44 29.10
CA SER A 51 17.12 26.56 28.90
C SER A 51 17.45 27.29 30.23
N GLU A 52 16.42 27.58 31.04
CA GLU A 52 16.60 28.17 32.37
C GLU A 52 17.40 27.25 33.31
N SER A 53 17.07 25.97 33.36
CA SER A 53 17.80 24.98 34.15
C SER A 53 19.29 24.90 33.78
N ASN A 54 19.59 24.94 32.47
CA ASN A 54 20.96 24.90 31.97
C ASN A 54 21.73 26.18 32.39
N LYS A 55 21.09 27.36 32.32
CA LYS A 55 21.67 28.65 32.79
C LYS A 55 21.99 28.58 34.28
N LEU A 56 21.00 28.21 35.10
CA LEU A 56 21.19 28.08 36.55
C LEU A 56 22.29 27.08 36.91
N SER A 57 22.45 26.01 36.16
CA SER A 57 23.53 25.03 36.39
C SER A 57 24.92 25.65 36.17
N LYS A 58 25.07 26.53 35.18
CA LYS A 58 26.32 27.30 34.97
C LYS A 58 26.56 28.28 36.11
N ASP A 59 25.53 29.05 36.48
CA ASP A 59 25.61 30.04 37.56
C ASP A 59 26.00 29.39 38.90
N ILE A 60 25.44 28.22 39.22
CA ILE A 60 25.81 27.40 40.38
C ILE A 60 27.30 27.03 40.33
N GLY A 61 27.79 26.64 39.16
CA GLY A 61 29.21 26.30 38.99
C GLY A 61 30.15 27.48 39.27
N GLU A 62 29.76 28.66 38.81
CA GLU A 62 30.50 29.92 39.05
C GLU A 62 30.48 30.33 40.54
N LEU A 63 29.31 30.35 41.18
CA LEU A 63 29.17 30.65 42.60
C LEU A 63 29.93 29.69 43.50
N MET A 64 29.96 28.39 43.14
CA MET A 64 30.75 27.41 43.90
C MET A 64 32.24 27.64 43.78
N LYS A 65 32.74 28.05 42.60
CA LYS A 65 34.17 28.44 42.41
C LYS A 65 34.48 29.73 43.16
N GLY A 66 33.54 30.65 43.24
CA GLY A 66 33.69 31.92 43.99
C GLY A 66 33.51 31.81 45.52
N GLY A 67 33.20 30.60 46.04
CA GLY A 67 33.01 30.38 47.50
C GLY A 67 31.64 30.78 48.03
N GLU A 68 30.68 31.23 47.17
CA GLU A 68 29.36 31.74 47.57
C GLU A 68 28.34 30.57 47.77
N LYS A 69 28.65 29.65 48.69
CA LYS A 69 27.89 28.42 48.94
C LYS A 69 26.40 28.63 49.25
N SER A 70 26.03 29.69 49.99
CA SER A 70 24.65 29.99 50.37
C SER A 70 23.81 30.37 49.16
N LYS A 71 24.33 31.19 48.24
CA LYS A 71 23.64 31.55 47.00
C LYS A 71 23.51 30.34 46.07
N ALA A 72 24.57 29.53 45.95
CA ALA A 72 24.56 28.30 45.18
C ALA A 72 23.49 27.30 45.71
N ALA A 73 23.24 27.23 47.01
CA ALA A 73 22.21 26.36 47.60
C ALA A 73 20.81 26.80 47.15
N ILE A 74 20.48 28.07 47.14
CA ILE A 74 19.18 28.60 46.70
C ILE A 74 18.95 28.23 45.20
N LEU A 75 19.96 28.41 44.34
CA LEU A 75 19.85 28.08 42.92
C LEU A 75 19.73 26.57 42.70
N LYS A 76 20.33 25.73 43.55
CA LYS A 76 20.16 24.27 43.53
C LYS A 76 18.73 23.88 43.81
N GLU A 77 18.08 24.43 44.83
CA GLU A 77 16.65 24.18 45.13
C GLU A 77 15.77 24.53 43.93
N LYS A 78 15.99 25.74 43.33
CA LYS A 78 15.28 26.15 42.12
C LYS A 78 15.50 25.17 40.97
N THR A 79 16.72 24.66 40.77
CA THR A 79 17.03 23.69 39.73
C THR A 79 16.32 22.35 39.94
N VAL A 80 16.11 21.94 41.20
CA VAL A 80 15.34 20.73 41.52
C VAL A 80 13.87 20.90 41.08
N LEU A 81 13.24 22.02 41.43
CA LEU A 81 11.86 22.32 41.02
C LEU A 81 11.70 22.39 39.50
N LEU A 82 12.67 22.99 38.80
CA LEU A 82 12.63 23.04 37.33
C LEU A 82 12.78 21.65 36.71
N LYS A 83 13.62 20.77 37.28
CA LYS A 83 13.74 19.39 36.84
C LYS A 83 12.44 18.59 37.01
N GLU A 84 11.76 18.74 38.14
CA GLU A 84 10.47 18.10 38.34
C GLU A 84 9.40 18.60 37.33
N LYS A 85 9.38 19.93 37.12
CA LYS A 85 8.46 20.55 36.15
C LYS A 85 8.78 20.11 34.71
N SER A 86 10.05 20.07 34.32
CA SER A 86 10.45 19.61 32.97
C SER A 86 10.09 18.14 32.73
N LYS A 87 10.22 17.27 33.74
CA LYS A 87 9.82 15.87 33.64
C LYS A 87 8.30 15.74 33.37
N LYS A 88 7.47 16.44 34.11
CA LYS A 88 6.00 16.42 33.91
C LYS A 88 5.61 16.96 32.51
N LEU A 89 6.26 18.03 32.06
CA LEU A 89 6.01 18.57 30.72
C LEU A 89 6.45 17.63 29.61
N ALA A 90 7.58 16.93 29.78
CA ALA A 90 8.01 15.91 28.84
C ALA A 90 6.99 14.77 28.71
N GLU A 91 6.54 14.24 29.87
CA GLU A 91 5.49 13.21 29.89
C GLU A 91 4.18 13.70 29.20
N THR A 92 3.81 14.97 29.43
CA THR A 92 2.63 15.57 28.77
C THR A 92 2.85 15.72 27.26
N ALA A 93 4.05 16.16 26.83
CA ALA A 93 4.38 16.32 25.42
C ALA A 93 4.35 14.95 24.69
N ASP A 94 4.88 13.89 25.31
CA ASP A 94 4.86 12.53 24.77
C ASP A 94 3.42 12.01 24.63
N THR A 95 2.58 12.24 25.64
CA THR A 95 1.16 11.86 25.59
C THR A 95 0.43 12.57 24.44
N LEU A 96 0.60 13.90 24.33
CA LEU A 96 -0.02 14.67 23.26
C LEU A 96 0.50 14.27 21.87
N ALA A 97 1.77 13.87 21.76
CA ALA A 97 2.34 13.38 20.51
C ALA A 97 1.73 12.02 20.11
N ALA A 98 1.53 11.12 21.07
CA ALA A 98 0.89 9.83 20.83
C ALA A 98 -0.58 10.00 20.42
N GLU A 99 -1.36 10.82 21.14
CA GLU A 99 -2.76 11.12 20.81
C GLU A 99 -2.88 11.74 19.40
N LEU A 100 -2.01 12.68 19.07
CA LEU A 100 -1.96 13.31 17.74
C LEU A 100 -1.68 12.28 16.66
N LEU A 101 -0.72 11.38 16.88
CA LEU A 101 -0.36 10.32 15.93
C LEU A 101 -1.52 9.36 15.69
N GLU A 102 -2.21 8.91 16.75
CA GLU A 102 -3.40 8.06 16.64
C GLU A 102 -4.49 8.74 15.79
N LYS A 103 -4.77 10.01 16.02
CA LYS A 103 -5.74 10.77 15.21
C LYS A 103 -5.29 10.90 13.75
N LEU A 104 -4.02 11.18 13.48
CA LEU A 104 -3.48 11.25 12.11
C LEU A 104 -3.59 9.91 11.37
N TYR A 105 -3.49 8.77 12.07
CA TYR A 105 -3.70 7.45 11.48
C TYR A 105 -5.15 7.18 11.06
N THR A 106 -6.13 7.96 11.55
CA THR A 106 -7.53 7.81 11.13
C THR A 106 -7.85 8.58 9.84
N LEU A 107 -7.02 9.53 9.45
CA LEU A 107 -7.23 10.35 8.24
C LEU A 107 -6.64 9.65 7.01
N PRO A 108 -7.47 9.38 5.97
CA PRO A 108 -6.97 8.85 4.71
C PRO A 108 -6.19 9.91 3.92
N ASN A 109 -5.55 9.48 2.84
CA ASN A 109 -4.91 10.39 1.90
C ASN A 109 -5.93 11.24 1.15
N LEU A 110 -5.50 12.40 0.68
CA LEU A 110 -6.34 13.32 -0.08
C LEU A 110 -6.45 12.85 -1.53
N PRO A 111 -7.66 12.75 -2.08
CA PRO A 111 -7.84 12.47 -3.50
C PRO A 111 -7.27 13.61 -4.37
N ALA A 112 -6.59 13.25 -5.45
CA ALA A 112 -6.18 14.17 -6.48
C ALA A 112 -7.39 14.88 -7.13
N ASP A 113 -7.16 16.04 -7.75
CA ASP A 113 -8.28 16.84 -8.31
C ASP A 113 -9.05 16.09 -9.40
N ILE A 114 -8.38 15.23 -10.17
CA ILE A 114 -8.97 14.42 -11.25
C ILE A 114 -9.85 13.26 -10.75
N VAL A 115 -9.78 12.91 -9.46
CA VAL A 115 -10.59 11.82 -8.87
C VAL A 115 -12.07 12.20 -8.92
N PRO A 116 -12.94 11.37 -9.55
CA PRO A 116 -14.37 11.64 -9.60
C PRO A 116 -15.01 11.52 -8.21
N VAL A 117 -16.07 12.29 -8.02
CA VAL A 117 -16.93 12.14 -6.84
C VAL A 117 -17.77 10.87 -7.05
N GLY A 118 -17.89 10.05 -6.02
CA GLY A 118 -18.66 8.81 -6.04
C GLY A 118 -18.58 8.11 -4.70
N LYS A 119 -19.51 7.18 -4.44
CA LYS A 119 -19.60 6.44 -3.16
C LYS A 119 -19.29 4.97 -3.32
N THR A 120 -19.57 4.41 -4.49
CA THR A 120 -19.51 2.96 -4.72
C THR A 120 -18.74 2.64 -6.02
N PRO A 121 -18.27 1.40 -6.21
CA PRO A 121 -17.53 0.99 -7.41
C PRO A 121 -18.26 1.24 -8.74
N GLU A 122 -19.60 1.27 -8.74
CA GLU A 122 -20.41 1.52 -9.94
C GLU A 122 -20.24 2.95 -10.45
N GLU A 123 -19.71 3.87 -9.63
CA GLU A 123 -19.46 5.26 -9.98
C GLU A 123 -18.01 5.50 -10.46
N ASN A 124 -17.22 4.44 -10.58
CA ASN A 124 -15.90 4.50 -11.20
C ASN A 124 -16.01 4.84 -12.68
N VAL A 125 -15.03 5.56 -13.19
CA VAL A 125 -15.04 6.02 -14.59
C VAL A 125 -14.16 5.12 -15.45
N THR A 126 -14.75 4.44 -16.43
CA THR A 126 -13.99 3.74 -17.48
C THR A 126 -13.23 4.76 -18.32
N VAL A 127 -11.90 4.72 -18.28
CA VAL A 127 -11.03 5.63 -19.03
C VAL A 127 -10.42 4.99 -20.28
N PHE A 128 -10.44 3.68 -20.34
CA PHE A 128 -9.94 2.91 -21.48
C PHE A 128 -10.57 1.52 -21.54
N GLU A 129 -10.77 1.00 -22.76
CA GLU A 129 -11.24 -0.37 -22.98
C GLU A 129 -10.62 -0.89 -24.28
N ALA A 130 -10.15 -2.15 -24.30
CA ALA A 130 -9.57 -2.80 -25.47
C ALA A 130 -9.63 -4.33 -25.38
N GLY A 131 -9.37 -4.98 -26.53
CA GLY A 131 -9.45 -6.42 -26.71
C GLY A 131 -10.84 -6.87 -27.16
N GLU A 132 -10.89 -7.98 -27.87
CA GLU A 132 -12.15 -8.57 -28.33
C GLU A 132 -12.63 -9.59 -27.31
N ILE A 133 -13.88 -9.48 -26.90
CA ILE A 133 -14.54 -10.50 -26.06
C ILE A 133 -14.79 -11.73 -26.94
N PRO A 134 -14.18 -12.89 -26.62
CA PRO A 134 -14.30 -14.06 -27.47
C PRO A 134 -15.71 -14.65 -27.44
N VAL A 135 -16.17 -15.13 -28.58
CA VAL A 135 -17.38 -15.94 -28.66
C VAL A 135 -17.01 -17.36 -28.25
N LEU A 136 -17.51 -17.82 -27.13
CA LEU A 136 -17.21 -19.15 -26.62
C LEU A 136 -18.00 -20.23 -27.39
N HIS A 137 -17.41 -21.44 -27.45
CA HIS A 137 -18.06 -22.60 -28.07
C HIS A 137 -19.25 -23.11 -27.22
N GLU A 138 -20.12 -23.91 -27.84
CA GLU A 138 -21.20 -24.57 -27.12
C GLU A 138 -20.62 -25.54 -26.06
N GLY A 139 -21.07 -25.40 -24.81
CA GLY A 139 -20.56 -26.18 -23.68
C GLY A 139 -19.34 -25.59 -22.97
N ALA A 140 -18.98 -24.32 -23.29
CA ALA A 140 -17.97 -23.58 -22.54
C ALA A 140 -18.37 -23.43 -21.06
N GLN A 141 -17.38 -23.46 -20.18
CA GLN A 141 -17.57 -23.52 -18.74
C GLN A 141 -16.76 -22.43 -18.01
N PRO A 142 -17.21 -22.00 -16.82
CA PRO A 142 -16.40 -21.12 -15.98
C PRO A 142 -15.19 -21.85 -15.42
N HIS A 143 -14.15 -21.10 -15.03
CA HIS A 143 -12.85 -21.64 -14.63
C HIS A 143 -12.92 -22.71 -13.54
N TRP A 144 -13.83 -22.61 -12.57
CA TRP A 144 -13.94 -23.60 -11.49
C TRP A 144 -14.43 -24.98 -11.96
N GLU A 145 -15.12 -25.06 -13.10
CA GLU A 145 -15.45 -26.34 -13.74
C GLU A 145 -14.27 -26.83 -14.62
N LEU A 146 -13.61 -25.90 -15.35
CA LEU A 146 -12.46 -26.21 -16.19
C LEU A 146 -11.29 -26.77 -15.36
N VAL A 147 -10.98 -26.17 -14.21
CA VAL A 147 -9.87 -26.63 -13.37
C VAL A 147 -10.13 -28.02 -12.80
N LYS A 148 -11.38 -28.38 -12.56
CA LYS A 148 -11.80 -29.70 -12.15
C LYS A 148 -11.74 -30.69 -13.32
N LYS A 149 -12.27 -30.31 -14.50
CA LYS A 149 -12.26 -31.12 -15.71
C LYS A 149 -10.84 -31.56 -16.11
N TYR A 150 -9.88 -30.64 -16.06
CA TYR A 150 -8.49 -30.89 -16.46
C TYR A 150 -7.56 -31.25 -15.30
N ASP A 151 -8.07 -31.35 -14.08
CA ASP A 151 -7.34 -31.68 -12.84
C ASP A 151 -6.11 -30.81 -12.61
N ILE A 152 -6.23 -29.49 -12.86
CA ILE A 152 -5.11 -28.54 -12.81
C ILE A 152 -5.09 -27.67 -11.55
N ILE A 153 -6.23 -27.50 -10.86
CA ILE A 153 -6.33 -26.84 -9.56
C ILE A 153 -7.37 -27.59 -8.72
N ASP A 154 -7.03 -27.88 -7.48
CA ASP A 154 -7.85 -28.64 -6.56
C ASP A 154 -8.17 -27.82 -5.30
N PHE A 155 -9.41 -27.39 -5.17
CA PHE A 155 -9.89 -26.65 -4.00
C PHE A 155 -10.20 -27.56 -2.82
N GLU A 156 -10.60 -28.83 -3.06
CA GLU A 156 -10.92 -29.78 -1.99
C GLU A 156 -9.67 -30.19 -1.21
N LEU A 157 -8.54 -30.41 -1.91
CA LEU A 157 -7.24 -30.62 -1.28
C LEU A 157 -6.82 -29.40 -0.47
N GLY A 158 -7.06 -28.20 -0.96
CA GLY A 158 -6.79 -26.96 -0.22
C GLY A 158 -7.60 -26.86 1.08
N VAL A 159 -8.88 -27.20 1.02
CA VAL A 159 -9.74 -27.28 2.21
C VAL A 159 -9.21 -28.31 3.21
N LYS A 160 -8.75 -29.47 2.72
CA LYS A 160 -8.17 -30.52 3.57
C LYS A 160 -6.90 -30.08 4.31
N ILE A 161 -6.05 -29.25 3.65
CA ILE A 161 -4.75 -28.84 4.18
C ILE A 161 -4.91 -27.64 5.14
N THR A 162 -5.73 -26.66 4.77
CA THR A 162 -5.79 -25.36 5.44
C THR A 162 -7.24 -24.91 5.70
N GLY A 163 -8.07 -24.86 4.64
CA GLY A 163 -9.43 -24.33 4.67
C GLY A 163 -9.87 -23.82 3.31
N ALA A 164 -11.08 -23.29 3.23
CA ALA A 164 -11.60 -22.68 2.02
C ALA A 164 -10.73 -21.47 1.61
N GLY A 165 -10.62 -21.20 0.29
CA GLY A 165 -9.83 -20.08 -0.22
C GLY A 165 -8.31 -20.32 -0.33
N PHE A 166 -7.85 -21.57 -0.17
CA PHE A 166 -6.46 -22.00 -0.35
C PHE A 166 -6.40 -23.07 -1.45
N PRO A 167 -6.19 -22.74 -2.73
CA PRO A 167 -6.15 -23.70 -3.83
C PRO A 167 -4.83 -24.48 -3.85
N VAL A 168 -4.90 -25.73 -4.36
CA VAL A 168 -3.72 -26.54 -4.68
C VAL A 168 -3.57 -26.60 -6.20
N TYR A 169 -2.52 -26.00 -6.75
CA TYR A 169 -2.20 -26.07 -8.17
C TYR A 169 -1.50 -27.38 -8.49
N LYS A 170 -1.88 -28.02 -9.60
CA LYS A 170 -1.40 -29.36 -9.99
C LYS A 170 -0.95 -29.39 -11.45
N GLY A 171 0.03 -30.22 -11.78
CA GLY A 171 0.44 -30.53 -13.15
C GLY A 171 0.62 -29.30 -14.06
N LYS A 172 -0.12 -29.27 -15.19
CA LYS A 172 -0.11 -28.14 -16.14
C LYS A 172 -0.59 -26.83 -15.50
N GLY A 173 -1.48 -26.87 -14.50
CA GLY A 173 -1.93 -25.69 -13.76
C GLY A 173 -0.82 -25.06 -12.91
N ALA A 174 -0.08 -25.87 -12.16
CA ALA A 174 1.07 -25.38 -11.38
C ALA A 174 2.19 -24.82 -12.29
N LYS A 175 2.37 -25.43 -13.46
CA LYS A 175 3.34 -24.94 -14.45
C LYS A 175 2.91 -23.62 -15.09
N LEU A 176 1.63 -23.47 -15.41
CA LEU A 176 1.07 -22.21 -15.93
C LEU A 176 1.14 -21.08 -14.90
N GLN A 177 0.85 -21.36 -13.61
CA GLN A 177 1.00 -20.40 -12.52
C GLN A 177 2.45 -19.88 -12.44
N ARG A 178 3.43 -20.77 -12.46
CA ARG A 178 4.85 -20.38 -12.45
C ARG A 178 5.27 -19.67 -13.74
N ALA A 179 4.71 -20.05 -14.88
CA ALA A 179 4.96 -19.38 -16.16
C ALA A 179 4.50 -17.93 -16.13
N LEU A 180 3.33 -17.63 -15.57
CA LEU A 180 2.84 -16.28 -15.37
C LEU A 180 3.75 -15.46 -14.46
N ILE A 181 4.22 -16.03 -13.34
CA ILE A 181 5.16 -15.37 -12.44
C ILE A 181 6.44 -14.95 -13.19
N ASN A 182 7.07 -15.89 -13.88
CA ASN A 182 8.31 -15.64 -14.61
C ASN A 182 8.10 -14.61 -15.73
N TYR A 183 7.03 -14.74 -16.51
CA TYR A 183 6.69 -13.81 -17.58
C TYR A 183 6.52 -12.37 -17.04
N PHE A 184 5.78 -12.18 -15.95
CA PHE A 184 5.58 -10.85 -15.37
C PHE A 184 6.87 -10.26 -14.81
N LEU A 185 7.69 -11.06 -14.13
CA LEU A 185 9.00 -10.60 -13.63
C LEU A 185 9.95 -10.21 -14.79
N ASP A 186 10.00 -11.02 -15.86
CA ASP A 186 10.83 -10.72 -17.04
C ASP A 186 10.35 -9.43 -17.73
N LYS A 187 9.03 -9.19 -17.81
CA LYS A 187 8.49 -7.94 -18.36
C LYS A 187 8.86 -6.73 -17.51
N ASN A 188 8.79 -6.86 -16.19
CA ASN A 188 9.13 -5.78 -15.28
C ASN A 188 10.63 -5.47 -15.31
N THR A 189 11.48 -6.49 -15.26
CA THR A 189 12.93 -6.30 -15.30
C THR A 189 13.40 -5.74 -16.66
N ALA A 190 12.78 -6.15 -17.76
CA ALA A 190 13.02 -5.55 -19.08
C ALA A 190 12.59 -4.07 -19.16
N ALA A 191 11.60 -3.66 -18.36
CA ALA A 191 11.17 -2.27 -18.22
C ALA A 191 12.03 -1.45 -17.22
N GLY A 192 13.10 -2.04 -16.67
CA GLY A 192 14.07 -1.37 -15.80
C GLY A 192 13.76 -1.49 -14.29
N TYR A 193 12.78 -2.29 -13.89
CA TYR A 193 12.56 -2.57 -12.49
C TYR A 193 13.63 -3.53 -11.94
N ASN A 194 14.20 -3.21 -10.80
CA ASN A 194 15.13 -4.09 -10.07
C ASN A 194 14.33 -5.14 -9.31
N GLU A 195 14.57 -6.42 -9.61
CA GLU A 195 13.91 -7.52 -8.92
C GLU A 195 14.52 -7.75 -7.54
N VAL A 196 13.65 -7.90 -6.53
CA VAL A 196 14.03 -8.23 -5.16
C VAL A 196 13.19 -9.37 -4.62
N GLN A 197 13.76 -10.18 -3.75
CA GLN A 197 13.04 -11.16 -2.96
C GLN A 197 12.96 -10.68 -1.51
N VAL A 198 11.76 -10.60 -0.98
CA VAL A 198 11.48 -9.99 0.33
C VAL A 198 10.85 -11.00 1.29
N PRO A 199 10.97 -10.79 2.62
CA PRO A 199 10.25 -11.59 3.61
C PRO A 199 8.73 -11.54 3.41
N HIS A 200 8.05 -12.66 3.65
CA HIS A 200 6.58 -12.75 3.58
C HIS A 200 5.89 -12.47 4.92
N MET A 201 6.66 -12.32 5.98
CA MET A 201 6.21 -11.84 7.28
C MET A 201 6.92 -10.52 7.59
N VAL A 202 6.16 -9.56 8.14
CA VAL A 202 6.66 -8.22 8.46
C VAL A 202 6.30 -7.85 9.88
N ASN A 203 7.10 -6.96 10.48
CA ASN A 203 6.80 -6.40 11.79
C ASN A 203 5.71 -5.30 11.70
N GLU A 204 5.16 -4.93 12.84
CA GLU A 204 4.13 -3.91 12.99
C GLU A 204 4.53 -2.58 12.32
N ALA A 205 5.76 -2.12 12.52
CA ALA A 205 6.26 -0.87 11.94
C ALA A 205 6.22 -0.86 10.40
N SER A 206 6.45 -2.02 9.76
CA SER A 206 6.33 -2.16 8.31
C SER A 206 4.89 -2.08 7.84
N ALA A 207 3.96 -2.69 8.57
CA ALA A 207 2.53 -2.63 8.25
C ALA A 207 1.95 -1.21 8.44
N TYR A 208 2.39 -0.47 9.46
CA TYR A 208 2.07 0.96 9.62
C TYR A 208 2.67 1.82 8.52
N GLY A 209 3.89 1.51 8.07
CA GLY A 209 4.62 2.28 7.05
C GLY A 209 3.86 2.45 5.75
N THR A 210 3.22 1.39 5.27
CA THR A 210 2.42 1.39 4.03
C THR A 210 0.93 1.59 4.25
N GLY A 211 0.46 1.59 5.52
CA GLY A 211 -0.93 1.88 5.85
C GLY A 211 -1.86 0.69 5.94
N GLN A 212 -1.32 -0.52 6.06
CA GLN A 212 -2.09 -1.73 6.35
C GLN A 212 -2.59 -1.74 7.80
N LEU A 213 -1.84 -1.10 8.70
CA LEU A 213 -2.27 -0.84 10.07
C LEU A 213 -2.60 0.66 10.26
N PRO A 214 -3.58 0.96 11.16
CA PRO A 214 -4.42 0.03 11.90
C PRO A 214 -5.39 -0.71 10.97
N ASP A 215 -5.48 -2.04 11.13
CA ASP A 215 -6.31 -2.92 10.31
C ASP A 215 -7.79 -2.84 10.76
N LYS A 216 -8.50 -1.85 10.23
CA LYS A 216 -9.92 -1.61 10.56
C LYS A 216 -10.87 -2.66 9.99
N GLU A 217 -10.44 -3.35 8.94
CA GLU A 217 -11.25 -4.33 8.20
C GLU A 217 -10.95 -5.78 8.60
N GLY A 218 -9.93 -6.00 9.43
CA GLY A 218 -9.53 -7.32 9.89
C GLY A 218 -8.95 -8.20 8.78
N GLN A 219 -8.23 -7.61 7.82
CA GLN A 219 -7.71 -8.31 6.64
C GLN A 219 -6.37 -8.99 6.87
N MET A 220 -5.60 -8.55 7.86
CA MET A 220 -4.25 -9.05 8.12
C MET A 220 -4.28 -10.37 8.92
N TYR A 221 -3.51 -11.36 8.47
CA TYR A 221 -3.13 -12.48 9.32
C TYR A 221 -2.02 -12.06 10.27
N HIS A 222 -2.21 -12.25 11.57
CA HIS A 222 -1.26 -11.89 12.62
C HIS A 222 -0.84 -13.13 13.41
N ASP A 223 0.46 -13.34 13.51
CA ASP A 223 1.04 -14.29 14.44
C ASP A 223 1.31 -13.58 15.78
N ALA A 224 0.49 -13.91 16.78
CA ALA A 224 0.58 -13.31 18.10
C ALA A 224 1.78 -13.79 18.94
N ALA A 225 2.43 -14.87 18.57
CA ALA A 225 3.58 -15.40 19.31
C ALA A 225 4.85 -14.59 19.05
N ASP A 226 5.09 -14.26 17.79
CA ASP A 226 6.28 -13.52 17.34
C ASP A 226 5.96 -12.06 16.98
N ASP A 227 4.70 -11.63 17.08
CA ASP A 227 4.21 -10.30 16.72
C ASP A 227 4.55 -9.93 15.27
N LEU A 228 4.28 -10.85 14.34
CA LEU A 228 4.53 -10.71 12.92
C LEU A 228 3.23 -10.82 12.12
N TYR A 229 3.20 -10.14 10.99
CA TYR A 229 2.06 -10.12 10.08
C TYR A 229 2.40 -10.78 8.76
N LEU A 230 1.55 -11.67 8.25
CA LEU A 230 1.65 -12.17 6.87
C LEU A 230 1.27 -11.03 5.91
N ILE A 231 2.08 -10.85 4.87
CA ILE A 231 1.88 -9.74 3.92
C ILE A 231 0.64 -9.92 3.06
N PRO A 232 -0.22 -8.90 2.90
CA PRO A 232 -1.35 -8.94 1.98
C PRO A 232 -0.96 -8.55 0.54
N THR A 233 0.26 -8.05 0.35
CA THR A 233 0.86 -7.58 -0.91
C THR A 233 2.37 -7.39 -0.74
N ALA A 234 3.13 -7.58 -1.81
CA ALA A 234 4.57 -7.27 -1.83
C ALA A 234 4.86 -5.77 -1.61
N GLU A 235 3.88 -4.89 -1.85
CA GLU A 235 3.99 -3.46 -1.53
C GLU A 235 4.56 -3.23 -0.14
N VAL A 236 4.07 -3.98 0.86
CA VAL A 236 4.47 -3.78 2.27
C VAL A 236 5.96 -3.96 2.47
N PRO A 237 6.57 -5.13 2.22
CA PRO A 237 8.00 -5.30 2.42
C PRO A 237 8.85 -4.50 1.43
N VAL A 238 8.45 -4.37 0.15
CA VAL A 238 9.24 -3.67 -0.86
C VAL A 238 9.33 -2.17 -0.56
N THR A 239 8.22 -1.52 -0.23
CA THR A 239 8.22 -0.09 0.11
C THR A 239 9.00 0.16 1.41
N ASN A 240 8.97 -0.79 2.37
CA ASN A 240 9.72 -0.68 3.62
C ASN A 240 11.24 -0.88 3.48
N LEU A 241 11.76 -1.30 2.33
CA LEU A 241 13.19 -1.23 2.03
C LEU A 241 13.73 0.21 2.15
N PHE A 242 12.85 1.18 1.96
CA PHE A 242 13.17 2.61 2.02
C PHE A 242 12.71 3.30 3.32
N ARG A 243 12.32 2.54 4.35
CA ARG A 243 11.95 3.11 5.65
C ARG A 243 13.18 3.72 6.34
N ASP A 244 13.02 4.96 6.87
CA ASP A 244 14.07 5.77 7.50
C ASP A 244 15.26 6.11 6.56
N VAL A 245 15.06 6.04 5.24
CA VAL A 245 16.09 6.33 4.22
C VAL A 245 15.99 7.79 3.76
N ILE A 246 17.16 8.39 3.51
CA ILE A 246 17.30 9.68 2.82
C ILE A 246 18.13 9.42 1.56
N LEU A 247 17.46 9.47 0.40
CA LEU A 247 18.09 9.36 -0.91
C LEU A 247 18.70 10.68 -1.35
N ASN A 248 19.59 10.66 -2.32
CA ASN A 248 19.93 11.88 -3.07
C ASN A 248 18.97 12.02 -4.25
N GLU A 249 18.70 13.25 -4.70
CA GLU A 249 17.78 13.51 -5.83
C GLU A 249 18.13 12.72 -7.09
N ASN A 250 19.44 12.52 -7.34
CA ASN A 250 19.93 11.77 -8.50
C ASN A 250 19.78 10.24 -8.41
N GLU A 251 19.38 9.73 -7.24
CA GLU A 251 19.03 8.31 -7.07
C GLU A 251 17.56 8.04 -7.43
N LEU A 252 16.77 9.09 -7.67
CA LEU A 252 15.37 8.97 -8.12
C LEU A 252 15.30 8.94 -9.65
N PRO A 253 14.39 8.15 -10.26
CA PRO A 253 13.47 7.25 -9.58
C PRO A 253 14.11 5.93 -9.15
N VAL A 254 13.59 5.32 -8.07
CA VAL A 254 13.90 3.93 -7.72
C VAL A 254 12.74 3.04 -8.17
N LEU A 255 13.03 2.03 -8.99
CA LEU A 255 12.06 1.10 -9.53
C LEU A 255 12.37 -0.30 -8.99
N THR A 256 11.38 -0.95 -8.36
CA THR A 256 11.55 -2.26 -7.74
C THR A 256 10.37 -3.17 -8.07
N THR A 257 10.63 -4.44 -8.34
CA THR A 257 9.61 -5.46 -8.53
C THR A 257 9.86 -6.67 -7.64
N ALA A 258 8.77 -7.31 -7.18
CA ALA A 258 8.85 -8.53 -6.42
C ALA A 258 7.65 -9.44 -6.72
N TYR A 259 7.91 -10.74 -6.75
CA TYR A 259 6.89 -11.77 -6.63
C TYR A 259 6.75 -12.18 -5.16
N THR A 260 5.51 -12.26 -4.68
CA THR A 260 5.22 -12.87 -3.37
C THR A 260 3.89 -13.60 -3.37
N PRO A 261 3.72 -14.65 -2.55
CA PRO A 261 2.41 -15.01 -2.06
C PRO A 261 1.86 -13.86 -1.22
N CYS A 262 0.56 -13.67 -1.27
CA CYS A 262 -0.19 -12.63 -0.54
C CYS A 262 -1.25 -13.31 0.30
N PHE A 263 -1.48 -12.81 1.52
CA PHE A 263 -2.38 -13.41 2.48
C PHE A 263 -3.43 -12.38 2.93
N ARG A 264 -4.72 -12.68 2.69
CA ARG A 264 -5.84 -11.83 3.10
C ARG A 264 -6.90 -12.67 3.80
N ARG A 265 -7.39 -12.19 4.94
CA ARG A 265 -8.45 -12.90 5.66
C ARG A 265 -9.79 -12.88 4.94
N GLU A 266 -9.96 -11.98 3.98
CA GLU A 266 -11.18 -11.82 3.18
C GLU A 266 -12.44 -11.77 4.06
N ALA A 267 -12.33 -11.10 5.21
CA ALA A 267 -13.37 -11.04 6.21
C ALA A 267 -14.67 -10.48 5.62
N GLY A 268 -15.78 -11.19 5.83
CA GLY A 268 -17.08 -10.78 5.32
C GLY A 268 -17.37 -11.11 3.86
N SER A 269 -16.44 -11.78 3.15
CA SER A 269 -16.62 -12.13 1.73
C SER A 269 -17.19 -13.53 1.58
N TYR A 270 -18.42 -13.65 1.06
CA TYR A 270 -19.09 -14.93 0.79
C TYR A 270 -20.11 -14.78 -0.33
N GLY A 271 -20.50 -15.91 -0.95
CA GLY A 271 -21.49 -15.95 -2.02
C GLY A 271 -20.92 -16.42 -3.36
N ALA A 272 -21.76 -16.43 -4.39
CA ALA A 272 -21.42 -16.97 -5.72
C ALA A 272 -20.25 -16.22 -6.40
N HIS A 273 -20.10 -14.93 -6.13
CA HIS A 273 -19.06 -14.07 -6.73
C HIS A 273 -17.64 -14.33 -6.23
N VAL A 274 -17.48 -15.10 -5.12
CA VAL A 274 -16.15 -15.47 -4.58
C VAL A 274 -15.68 -16.84 -5.04
N ARG A 275 -16.48 -17.56 -5.86
CA ARG A 275 -16.22 -18.95 -6.27
C ARG A 275 -14.93 -19.08 -7.08
N GLY A 276 -14.22 -20.20 -6.87
CA GLY A 276 -13.02 -20.55 -7.62
C GLY A 276 -11.85 -19.62 -7.33
N LEU A 277 -11.24 -19.06 -8.37
CA LEU A 277 -10.10 -18.16 -8.29
C LEU A 277 -10.49 -16.68 -8.09
N ASN A 278 -11.79 -16.37 -8.00
CA ASN A 278 -12.24 -15.00 -7.92
C ASN A 278 -11.82 -14.31 -6.61
N ARG A 279 -11.73 -15.07 -5.49
CA ARG A 279 -11.32 -14.55 -4.20
C ARG A 279 -10.68 -15.63 -3.33
N LEU A 280 -9.46 -15.40 -2.89
CA LEU A 280 -8.62 -16.37 -2.18
C LEU A 280 -8.00 -15.75 -0.94
N HIS A 281 -7.81 -16.59 0.10
CA HIS A 281 -7.08 -16.22 1.31
C HIS A 281 -5.56 -16.18 1.09
N GLN A 282 -5.06 -17.04 0.18
CA GLN A 282 -3.68 -17.03 -0.29
C GLN A 282 -3.66 -16.99 -1.82
N PHE A 283 -2.89 -16.07 -2.37
CA PHE A 283 -2.73 -15.93 -3.83
C PHE A 283 -1.37 -15.34 -4.18
N ASP A 284 -0.94 -15.55 -5.41
CA ASP A 284 0.32 -15.02 -5.92
C ASP A 284 0.12 -13.70 -6.65
N LYS A 285 1.07 -12.77 -6.46
CA LYS A 285 1.07 -11.46 -7.09
C LYS A 285 2.48 -11.01 -7.41
N VAL A 286 2.67 -10.47 -8.59
CA VAL A 286 3.86 -9.70 -8.94
C VAL A 286 3.54 -8.22 -8.77
N GLU A 287 4.39 -7.51 -8.06
CA GLU A 287 4.19 -6.09 -7.72
C GLU A 287 5.32 -5.25 -8.27
N ILE A 288 5.01 -4.04 -8.71
CA ILE A 288 5.95 -2.99 -9.05
C ILE A 288 5.78 -1.82 -8.08
N VAL A 289 6.89 -1.32 -7.56
CA VAL A 289 6.93 -0.19 -6.61
C VAL A 289 7.90 0.85 -7.13
N ARG A 290 7.53 2.12 -7.05
CA ARG A 290 8.40 3.25 -7.37
C ARG A 290 8.52 4.21 -6.20
N VAL A 291 9.76 4.71 -6.00
CA VAL A 291 10.02 5.92 -5.22
C VAL A 291 10.39 7.00 -6.23
N GLU A 292 9.63 8.11 -6.21
CA GLU A 292 9.67 9.10 -7.28
C GLU A 292 9.80 10.52 -6.74
N HIS A 293 10.38 11.39 -7.57
CA HIS A 293 10.34 12.83 -7.31
C HIS A 293 8.89 13.34 -7.37
N PRO A 294 8.43 14.19 -6.44
CA PRO A 294 7.04 14.68 -6.39
C PRO A 294 6.54 15.26 -7.73
N ASP A 295 7.37 16.04 -8.41
CA ASP A 295 7.01 16.71 -9.67
C ASP A 295 6.82 15.74 -10.85
N LYS A 296 7.30 14.49 -10.72
CA LYS A 296 7.25 13.47 -11.78
C LYS A 296 6.30 12.32 -11.48
N SER A 297 5.72 12.27 -10.29
CA SER A 297 4.99 11.09 -9.82
C SER A 297 3.71 10.79 -10.61
N TYR A 298 3.04 11.78 -11.18
CA TYR A 298 1.87 11.57 -12.01
C TYR A 298 2.23 11.07 -13.41
N GLU A 299 3.30 11.60 -14.02
CA GLU A 299 3.87 11.05 -15.25
C GLU A 299 4.35 9.60 -15.04
N ALA A 300 4.95 9.34 -13.88
CA ALA A 300 5.36 8.00 -13.48
C ALA A 300 4.17 7.04 -13.33
N LEU A 301 3.04 7.52 -12.78
CA LEU A 301 1.79 6.76 -12.70
C LEU A 301 1.28 6.38 -14.09
N ASP A 302 1.24 7.34 -15.01
CA ASP A 302 0.82 7.08 -16.40
C ASP A 302 1.74 6.04 -17.06
N GLY A 303 3.05 6.13 -16.85
CA GLY A 303 4.02 5.13 -17.32
C GLY A 303 3.78 3.73 -16.73
N MET A 304 3.41 3.63 -15.45
CA MET A 304 3.04 2.35 -14.83
C MET A 304 1.74 1.78 -15.41
N VAL A 305 0.75 2.64 -15.68
CA VAL A 305 -0.50 2.25 -16.33
C VAL A 305 -0.24 1.69 -17.73
N GLU A 306 0.59 2.36 -18.56
CA GLU A 306 0.97 1.89 -19.90
C GLU A 306 1.78 0.58 -19.83
N HIS A 307 2.63 0.40 -18.82
CA HIS A 307 3.36 -0.84 -18.62
C HIS A 307 2.41 -2.04 -18.35
N VAL A 308 1.47 -1.91 -17.41
CA VAL A 308 0.48 -2.96 -17.11
C VAL A 308 -0.40 -3.24 -18.32
N LYS A 309 -0.82 -2.20 -19.04
CA LYS A 309 -1.58 -2.28 -20.28
C LYS A 309 -0.86 -3.10 -21.36
N SER A 310 0.47 -2.91 -21.52
CA SER A 310 1.26 -3.67 -22.48
C SER A 310 1.25 -5.18 -22.20
N ILE A 311 1.27 -5.58 -20.94
CA ILE A 311 1.20 -6.99 -20.54
C ILE A 311 -0.14 -7.61 -20.95
N LEU A 312 -1.25 -6.90 -20.73
CA LEU A 312 -2.59 -7.38 -21.10
C LEU A 312 -2.79 -7.46 -22.62
N GLN A 313 -2.20 -6.53 -23.37
CA GLN A 313 -2.20 -6.56 -24.82
C GLN A 313 -1.44 -7.78 -25.38
N GLU A 314 -0.30 -8.13 -24.80
CA GLU A 314 0.47 -9.32 -25.20
C GLU A 314 -0.28 -10.61 -24.82
N LEU A 315 -0.99 -10.64 -23.69
CA LEU A 315 -1.86 -11.74 -23.30
C LEU A 315 -3.13 -11.82 -24.15
N LYS A 316 -3.43 -10.82 -24.97
CA LYS A 316 -4.61 -10.70 -25.85
C LYS A 316 -5.93 -10.93 -25.06
N LEU A 317 -6.01 -10.45 -23.83
CA LEU A 317 -7.21 -10.51 -23.00
C LEU A 317 -8.06 -9.24 -23.22
N PRO A 318 -9.39 -9.36 -23.26
CA PRO A 318 -10.26 -8.17 -23.23
C PRO A 318 -10.19 -7.51 -21.86
N TYR A 319 -9.89 -6.22 -21.81
CA TYR A 319 -9.70 -5.50 -20.55
C TYR A 319 -10.22 -4.07 -20.62
N ARG A 320 -10.51 -3.52 -19.44
CA ARG A 320 -10.79 -2.10 -19.27
C ARG A 320 -9.99 -1.52 -18.11
N ILE A 321 -9.85 -0.20 -18.12
CA ILE A 321 -9.18 0.57 -17.08
C ILE A 321 -10.18 1.53 -16.47
N LEU A 322 -10.33 1.46 -15.15
CA LEU A 322 -11.20 2.31 -14.35
C LEU A 322 -10.36 3.32 -13.58
N ARG A 323 -10.76 4.58 -13.58
CA ARG A 323 -10.31 5.57 -12.60
C ARG A 323 -11.28 5.54 -11.43
N LEU A 324 -10.77 5.18 -10.26
CA LEU A 324 -11.61 5.02 -9.08
C LEU A 324 -12.17 6.34 -8.59
N CYS A 325 -13.41 6.33 -8.14
CA CYS A 325 -14.04 7.45 -7.46
C CYS A 325 -13.60 7.53 -6.00
N GLY A 326 -13.84 8.68 -5.36
CA GLY A 326 -13.37 8.94 -4.00
C GLY A 326 -13.83 7.93 -2.95
N GLY A 327 -15.01 7.34 -3.11
CA GLY A 327 -15.58 6.36 -2.18
C GLY A 327 -15.00 4.95 -2.32
N ASP A 328 -14.46 4.61 -3.49
CA ASP A 328 -13.89 3.29 -3.78
C ASP A 328 -12.36 3.23 -3.66
N MET A 329 -11.70 4.38 -3.60
CA MET A 329 -10.24 4.45 -3.44
C MET A 329 -9.75 3.88 -2.11
N GLY A 330 -8.67 3.10 -2.13
CA GLY A 330 -7.95 2.65 -0.94
C GLY A 330 -7.53 3.80 -0.02
N PHE A 331 -7.44 3.51 1.29
CA PHE A 331 -7.19 4.50 2.35
C PHE A 331 -5.97 5.40 2.10
N THR A 332 -4.91 4.83 1.55
CA THR A 332 -3.60 5.50 1.41
C THR A 332 -3.40 6.19 0.07
N SER A 333 -4.23 5.90 -0.96
CA SER A 333 -3.99 6.39 -2.31
C SER A 333 -4.55 7.81 -2.53
N ALA A 334 -3.87 8.58 -3.40
CA ALA A 334 -4.33 9.87 -3.90
C ALA A 334 -5.01 9.74 -5.27
N LEU A 335 -4.58 8.77 -6.08
CA LEU A 335 -5.19 8.42 -7.37
C LEU A 335 -4.92 6.96 -7.65
N THR A 336 -5.95 6.24 -8.11
CA THR A 336 -5.89 4.82 -8.44
C THR A 336 -6.55 4.54 -9.78
N TYR A 337 -5.90 3.69 -10.57
CA TYR A 337 -6.45 3.06 -11.75
C TYR A 337 -6.52 1.56 -11.54
N ASP A 338 -7.72 0.97 -11.70
CA ASP A 338 -7.91 -0.47 -11.67
C ASP A 338 -8.03 -1.03 -13.07
N PHE A 339 -7.43 -2.19 -13.28
CA PHE A 339 -7.55 -2.95 -14.50
C PHE A 339 -8.47 -4.14 -14.26
N GLU A 340 -9.39 -4.33 -15.14
CA GLU A 340 -10.29 -5.46 -15.12
C GLU A 340 -10.21 -6.23 -16.46
N VAL A 341 -10.26 -7.54 -16.35
CA VAL A 341 -10.35 -8.47 -17.50
C VAL A 341 -11.77 -8.98 -17.58
N PHE A 342 -12.33 -9.07 -18.80
CA PHE A 342 -13.64 -9.67 -18.99
C PHE A 342 -13.57 -11.19 -18.94
N SER A 343 -14.29 -11.79 -18.02
CA SER A 343 -14.50 -13.23 -17.92
C SER A 343 -15.73 -13.61 -18.72
N THR A 344 -15.54 -14.16 -19.91
CA THR A 344 -16.65 -14.43 -20.86
C THR A 344 -17.59 -15.53 -20.35
N ALA A 345 -17.07 -16.53 -19.65
CA ALA A 345 -17.90 -17.60 -19.11
C ALA A 345 -18.70 -17.19 -17.86
N GLN A 346 -18.28 -16.12 -17.15
CA GLN A 346 -19.01 -15.55 -16.02
C GLN A 346 -19.83 -14.33 -16.41
N ASP A 347 -19.66 -13.81 -17.64
CA ASP A 347 -20.29 -12.58 -18.16
C ASP A 347 -20.06 -11.40 -17.22
N ARG A 348 -18.79 -11.18 -16.80
CA ARG A 348 -18.42 -10.11 -15.85
C ARG A 348 -16.96 -9.68 -15.95
N TRP A 349 -16.71 -8.46 -15.49
CA TRP A 349 -15.38 -7.92 -15.30
C TRP A 349 -14.74 -8.44 -13.99
N LEU A 350 -13.46 -8.78 -14.03
CA LEU A 350 -12.65 -9.22 -12.89
C LEU A 350 -11.46 -8.27 -12.72
N GLU A 351 -11.38 -7.58 -11.60
CA GLU A 351 -10.22 -6.75 -11.25
C GLU A 351 -8.96 -7.62 -11.11
N ILE A 352 -7.92 -7.26 -11.85
CA ILE A 352 -6.65 -8.00 -11.93
C ILE A 352 -5.44 -7.19 -11.50
N SER A 353 -5.56 -5.88 -11.46
CA SER A 353 -4.49 -4.97 -11.04
C SER A 353 -5.09 -3.67 -10.52
N SER A 354 -4.39 -3.07 -9.58
CA SER A 354 -4.63 -1.72 -9.09
C SER A 354 -3.29 -0.98 -9.13
N VAL A 355 -3.24 0.19 -9.77
CA VAL A 355 -2.05 1.03 -9.91
C VAL A 355 -2.31 2.37 -9.26
N SER A 356 -1.52 2.73 -8.25
CA SER A 356 -1.79 3.85 -7.36
C SER A 356 -0.61 4.79 -7.17
N ASN A 357 -0.91 6.08 -7.04
CA ASN A 357 0.00 7.09 -6.50
C ASN A 357 -0.44 7.46 -5.08
N PHE A 358 0.47 7.39 -4.14
CA PHE A 358 0.23 7.72 -2.73
C PHE A 358 0.74 9.11 -2.36
N GLU A 359 1.35 9.81 -3.30
CA GLU A 359 2.04 11.07 -3.03
C GLU A 359 2.99 10.92 -1.82
N THR A 360 2.97 11.89 -0.90
CA THR A 360 3.82 11.85 0.31
C THR A 360 3.27 11.00 1.44
N PHE A 361 2.09 10.39 1.30
CA PHE A 361 1.38 9.77 2.42
C PHE A 361 2.14 8.62 3.06
N GLN A 362 2.62 7.67 2.25
CA GLN A 362 3.45 6.57 2.74
C GLN A 362 4.85 7.04 3.09
N ALA A 363 5.46 7.89 2.28
CA ALA A 363 6.79 8.45 2.54
C ALA A 363 6.85 9.17 3.90
N ASN A 364 5.80 9.88 4.30
CA ASN A 364 5.71 10.52 5.62
C ASN A 364 5.64 9.49 6.77
N ARG A 365 4.92 8.35 6.59
CA ARG A 365 4.90 7.26 7.58
C ARG A 365 6.26 6.54 7.68
N LEU A 366 6.88 6.31 6.52
CA LEU A 366 8.18 5.64 6.39
C LEU A 366 9.36 6.55 6.75
N LYS A 367 9.15 7.86 6.91
CA LYS A 367 10.21 8.88 6.98
C LYS A 367 11.16 8.83 5.78
N LEU A 368 10.64 8.42 4.63
CA LEU A 368 11.35 8.36 3.36
C LEU A 368 11.49 9.77 2.77
N ARG A 369 12.72 10.21 2.59
CA ARG A 369 13.04 11.55 2.10
C ARG A 369 14.11 11.48 1.04
N PHE A 370 14.25 12.57 0.31
CA PHE A 370 15.43 12.81 -0.52
C PHE A 370 16.00 14.20 -0.25
N LYS A 371 17.28 14.37 -0.53
CA LYS A 371 17.96 15.69 -0.53
C LYS A 371 17.81 16.29 -1.91
N ASP A 372 17.16 17.45 -1.96
CA ASP A 372 17.08 18.26 -3.17
C ASP A 372 18.44 18.92 -3.53
N LYS A 373 18.46 19.66 -4.64
CA LYS A 373 19.67 20.37 -5.13
C LYS A 373 20.23 21.38 -4.15
N ASP A 374 19.38 21.91 -3.27
CA ASP A 374 19.76 22.85 -2.22
C ASP A 374 20.19 22.15 -0.92
N GLY A 375 20.21 20.83 -0.89
CA GLY A 375 20.55 20.00 0.27
C GLY A 375 19.43 19.90 1.31
N LYS A 376 18.20 20.34 1.00
CA LYS A 376 17.05 20.26 1.90
C LYS A 376 16.38 18.89 1.78
N ASN A 377 15.93 18.37 2.90
CA ASN A 377 15.17 17.12 2.94
C ASN A 377 13.72 17.37 2.50
N GLN A 378 13.29 16.67 1.45
CA GLN A 378 11.93 16.62 0.93
C GLN A 378 11.35 15.21 1.12
N LEU A 379 10.02 15.08 1.29
CA LEU A 379 9.37 13.77 1.20
C LEU A 379 9.31 13.33 -0.27
N ALA A 380 9.67 12.07 -0.52
CA ALA A 380 9.45 11.46 -1.83
C ALA A 380 7.97 11.12 -2.04
N HIS A 381 7.58 10.83 -3.28
CA HIS A 381 6.32 10.15 -3.59
C HIS A 381 6.55 8.65 -3.73
N THR A 382 5.56 7.85 -3.32
CA THR A 382 5.55 6.41 -3.55
C THR A 382 4.40 6.03 -4.47
N LEU A 383 4.64 5.05 -5.33
CA LEU A 383 3.65 4.48 -6.22
C LEU A 383 3.78 2.97 -6.19
N ASN A 384 2.67 2.26 -6.39
CA ASN A 384 2.70 0.83 -6.62
C ASN A 384 1.74 0.41 -7.73
N GLY A 385 1.88 -0.82 -8.18
CA GLY A 385 0.94 -1.46 -9.07
C GLY A 385 1.12 -2.96 -9.10
N SER A 386 0.02 -3.70 -9.20
CA SER A 386 0.08 -5.13 -9.43
C SER A 386 0.41 -5.40 -10.91
N SER A 387 1.44 -6.19 -11.15
CA SER A 387 1.89 -6.55 -12.49
C SER A 387 1.93 -8.09 -12.70
N LEU A 388 0.92 -8.88 -12.49
CA LEU A 388 -0.48 -8.71 -12.10
C LEU A 388 -0.83 -9.58 -10.87
N ALA A 389 -2.10 -9.57 -10.43
CA ALA A 389 -2.63 -10.55 -9.47
C ALA A 389 -3.02 -11.83 -10.23
N LEU A 390 -2.31 -12.93 -9.97
CA LEU A 390 -2.37 -14.13 -10.80
C LEU A 390 -3.72 -14.85 -10.86
N PRO A 391 -4.49 -15.01 -9.75
CA PRO A 391 -5.67 -15.87 -9.79
C PRO A 391 -6.72 -15.43 -10.80
N ARG A 392 -7.04 -14.14 -10.82
CA ARG A 392 -8.06 -13.60 -11.73
C ARG A 392 -7.58 -13.51 -13.17
N VAL A 393 -6.28 -13.24 -13.40
CA VAL A 393 -5.66 -13.33 -14.74
C VAL A 393 -5.73 -14.76 -15.23
N LEU A 394 -5.39 -15.74 -14.36
CA LEU A 394 -5.48 -17.17 -14.70
C LEU A 394 -6.93 -17.57 -15.01
N ALA A 395 -7.91 -17.13 -14.20
CA ALA A 395 -9.32 -17.36 -14.48
C ALA A 395 -9.72 -16.82 -15.87
N GLY A 396 -9.31 -15.57 -16.18
CA GLY A 396 -9.53 -14.95 -17.48
C GLY A 396 -8.89 -15.73 -18.63
N ILE A 397 -7.67 -16.23 -18.47
CA ILE A 397 -7.00 -17.07 -19.46
C ILE A 397 -7.75 -18.38 -19.66
N LEU A 398 -8.05 -19.12 -18.57
CA LEU A 398 -8.74 -20.40 -18.65
C LEU A 398 -10.09 -20.28 -19.36
N GLU A 399 -10.85 -19.24 -19.08
CA GLU A 399 -12.18 -19.05 -19.63
C GLU A 399 -12.17 -18.50 -21.06
N ASN A 400 -11.33 -17.50 -21.35
CA ASN A 400 -11.33 -16.85 -22.66
C ASN A 400 -10.58 -17.64 -23.75
N TYR A 401 -9.72 -18.57 -23.35
CA TYR A 401 -8.92 -19.39 -24.26
C TYR A 401 -9.40 -20.84 -24.35
N GLN A 402 -10.58 -21.17 -23.79
CA GLN A 402 -11.14 -22.51 -23.89
C GLN A 402 -11.67 -22.81 -25.30
N THR A 403 -11.42 -24.03 -25.76
CA THR A 403 -11.89 -24.59 -27.02
C THR A 403 -12.51 -25.96 -26.76
N PRO A 404 -13.20 -26.61 -27.74
CA PRO A 404 -13.66 -27.98 -27.61
C PRO A 404 -12.53 -29.00 -27.32
N GLU A 405 -11.30 -28.71 -27.81
CA GLU A 405 -10.12 -29.58 -27.68
C GLU A 405 -9.39 -29.39 -26.36
N GLY A 406 -9.55 -28.21 -25.70
CA GLY A 406 -8.85 -27.86 -24.48
C GLY A 406 -8.70 -26.39 -24.29
N ILE A 407 -7.79 -25.99 -23.39
CA ILE A 407 -7.49 -24.58 -23.13
C ILE A 407 -6.18 -24.22 -23.84
N VAL A 408 -6.24 -23.37 -24.85
CA VAL A 408 -5.07 -22.90 -25.61
C VAL A 408 -4.27 -21.94 -24.73
N ILE A 409 -2.96 -22.09 -24.71
CA ILE A 409 -2.07 -21.20 -23.95
C ILE A 409 -1.78 -19.93 -24.77
N PRO A 410 -1.91 -18.73 -24.20
CA PRO A 410 -1.46 -17.48 -24.82
C PRO A 410 -0.05 -17.62 -25.38
N GLU A 411 0.16 -17.15 -26.60
CA GLU A 411 1.41 -17.35 -27.35
C GLU A 411 2.66 -16.93 -26.55
N VAL A 412 2.58 -15.81 -25.87
CA VAL A 412 3.68 -15.24 -25.06
C VAL A 412 4.05 -16.12 -23.84
N LEU A 413 3.15 -16.99 -23.38
CA LEU A 413 3.37 -17.90 -22.24
C LEU A 413 3.91 -19.27 -22.67
N ARG A 414 3.80 -19.67 -23.95
CA ARG A 414 4.22 -21.00 -24.42
C ARG A 414 5.69 -21.31 -24.15
N PRO A 415 6.64 -20.37 -24.34
CA PRO A 415 8.05 -20.62 -23.99
C PRO A 415 8.24 -20.94 -22.50
N TYR A 416 7.45 -20.33 -21.62
CA TYR A 416 7.52 -20.54 -20.18
C TYR A 416 6.79 -21.83 -19.76
N CYS A 417 5.68 -22.15 -20.40
CA CYS A 417 4.88 -23.36 -20.13
C CYS A 417 5.56 -24.61 -20.70
N GLY A 418 6.11 -24.54 -21.93
CA GLY A 418 6.60 -25.70 -22.67
C GLY A 418 5.48 -26.65 -23.12
N PHE A 419 4.27 -26.13 -23.26
CA PHE A 419 3.11 -26.75 -23.90
C PHE A 419 2.18 -25.67 -24.43
N ASP A 420 1.38 -26.01 -25.44
CA ASP A 420 0.51 -25.07 -26.14
C ASP A 420 -0.97 -25.19 -25.75
N ILE A 421 -1.35 -26.30 -25.12
CA ILE A 421 -2.74 -26.61 -24.74
C ILE A 421 -2.80 -27.37 -23.41
N ILE A 422 -3.83 -27.12 -22.64
CA ILE A 422 -4.27 -27.97 -21.51
C ILE A 422 -5.46 -28.80 -22.01
N ASP A 423 -5.23 -30.08 -22.16
CA ASP A 423 -6.14 -31.11 -22.68
C ASP A 423 -6.35 -32.20 -21.65
#